data_82be95efafefc0e34dac4c896018e239
#
_entry.id   82be95efafefc0e34dac4c896018e239
#
_cell.length_a   1.000
_cell.length_b   1.000
_cell.length_c   1.000
_cell.angle_alpha   90.00
_cell.angle_beta   90.00
_cell.angle_gamma   90.00
#
_symmetry.space_group_name_H-M   'P 1'
#
loop_
_entity.id
_entity.type
_entity.pdbx_description
1 polymer ?
#
loop_
_entity_poly.entity_id
_entity_poly.type
_entity_poly.pdbx_seq_one_letter_code
_entity_poly.pdbx_strand_id
1 'polypeptide(L)'
;MSQKVTRRQFLNYSLMGVGSFMAAGMLLPMGRFALDPLFKDSSEGSMVTTSVTADEITEEPTKVDFTFEQQDAWYTSEVTDFAWVYREGDEIIALSPVCKHLGCTVTWAADAANPERFFCPCHNGLYEKNGQNVPGTPPLGPLDQFEVGVSDGFITIGQVFENELV
;
A
#
# COMPACT_ATOMS: atom_id res chain seq x y z
N MET A 1 -63.35 -7.00 1.16
CA MET A 1 -63.38 -7.27 2.62
C MET A 1 -62.19 -6.59 3.26
N SER A 2 -62.39 -5.51 4.01
CA SER A 2 -61.30 -4.79 4.70
C SER A 2 -60.96 -5.57 5.97
N GLN A 3 -59.81 -6.23 6.00
CA GLN A 3 -59.31 -6.86 7.22
C GLN A 3 -58.86 -5.78 8.20
N LYS A 4 -59.52 -5.66 9.32
CA LYS A 4 -59.15 -4.74 10.41
C LYS A 4 -57.92 -5.31 11.12
N VAL A 5 -56.82 -4.57 11.05
CA VAL A 5 -55.58 -4.92 11.77
C VAL A 5 -55.80 -4.77 13.27
N THR A 6 -55.47 -5.80 14.06
CA THR A 6 -55.57 -5.76 15.53
C THR A 6 -54.39 -4.94 16.10
N ARG A 7 -54.55 -4.42 17.34
CA ARG A 7 -53.48 -3.68 18.03
C ARG A 7 -52.17 -4.50 18.12
N ARG A 8 -52.29 -5.78 18.38
CA ARG A 8 -51.11 -6.70 18.45
C ARG A 8 -50.41 -6.85 17.09
N GLN A 9 -51.20 -7.02 16.02
CA GLN A 9 -50.64 -7.08 14.67
C GLN A 9 -49.97 -5.77 14.27
N PHE A 10 -50.57 -4.62 14.60
CA PHE A 10 -49.99 -3.32 14.34
C PHE A 10 -48.62 -3.15 15.04
N LEU A 11 -48.53 -3.49 16.34
CA LEU A 11 -47.30 -3.42 17.09
C LEU A 11 -46.22 -4.36 16.53
N ASN A 12 -46.61 -5.58 16.17
CA ASN A 12 -45.65 -6.52 15.55
C ASN A 12 -45.13 -6.01 14.21
N TYR A 13 -45.98 -5.49 13.34
CA TYR A 13 -45.58 -4.96 12.05
C TYR A 13 -44.70 -3.72 12.21
N SER A 14 -45.02 -2.83 13.16
CA SER A 14 -44.19 -1.66 13.46
C SER A 14 -42.80 -2.06 13.98
N LEU A 15 -42.74 -3.02 14.91
CA LEU A 15 -41.47 -3.51 15.44
C LEU A 15 -40.63 -4.21 14.35
N MET A 16 -41.25 -5.04 13.52
CA MET A 16 -40.59 -5.68 12.40
C MET A 16 -40.10 -4.66 11.37
N GLY A 17 -40.88 -3.64 11.04
CA GLY A 17 -40.51 -2.59 10.10
C GLY A 17 -39.31 -1.77 10.60
N VAL A 18 -39.36 -1.31 11.84
CA VAL A 18 -38.26 -0.57 12.45
C VAL A 18 -36.99 -1.45 12.59
N GLY A 19 -37.18 -2.69 13.07
CA GLY A 19 -36.08 -3.64 13.20
C GLY A 19 -35.42 -3.96 11.86
N SER A 20 -36.19 -4.19 10.82
CA SER A 20 -35.67 -4.44 9.46
C SER A 20 -34.98 -3.22 8.88
N PHE A 21 -35.49 -2.02 9.10
CA PHE A 21 -34.86 -0.79 8.65
C PHE A 21 -33.51 -0.57 9.32
N MET A 22 -33.42 -0.76 10.64
CA MET A 22 -32.16 -0.67 11.38
C MET A 22 -31.17 -1.73 10.94
N ALA A 23 -31.62 -2.98 10.79
CA ALA A 23 -30.77 -4.06 10.32
C ALA A 23 -30.24 -3.81 8.90
N ALA A 24 -31.09 -3.35 7.99
CA ALA A 24 -30.68 -3.01 6.63
C ALA A 24 -29.66 -1.85 6.61
N GLY A 25 -29.90 -0.80 7.41
CA GLY A 25 -28.99 0.34 7.52
C GLY A 25 -27.60 -0.03 8.03
N MET A 26 -27.50 -1.12 8.80
CA MET A 26 -26.23 -1.62 9.30
C MET A 26 -25.59 -2.67 8.37
N LEU A 27 -26.39 -3.63 7.91
CA LEU A 27 -25.89 -4.76 7.13
C LEU A 27 -25.55 -4.42 5.69
N LEU A 28 -26.26 -3.47 5.06
CA LEU A 28 -25.99 -3.09 3.67
C LEU A 28 -24.61 -2.45 3.49
N PRO A 29 -24.21 -1.43 4.29
CA PRO A 29 -22.85 -0.88 4.21
C PRO A 29 -21.77 -1.92 4.54
N MET A 30 -21.98 -2.75 5.58
CA MET A 30 -21.06 -3.81 5.94
C MET A 30 -20.89 -4.84 4.81
N GLY A 31 -22.01 -5.27 4.21
CA GLY A 31 -21.98 -6.19 3.08
C GLY A 31 -21.28 -5.60 1.87
N ARG A 32 -21.55 -4.33 1.55
CA ARG A 32 -20.87 -3.62 0.46
C ARG A 32 -19.35 -3.55 0.71
N PHE A 33 -18.94 -3.18 1.93
CA PHE A 33 -17.55 -3.11 2.31
C PHE A 33 -16.83 -4.47 2.23
N ALA A 34 -17.49 -5.53 2.73
CA ALA A 34 -16.92 -6.89 2.69
C ALA A 34 -16.77 -7.44 1.26
N LEU A 35 -17.65 -7.03 0.34
CA LEU A 35 -17.65 -7.49 -1.05
C LEU A 35 -16.86 -6.55 -1.99
N ASP A 36 -16.49 -5.35 -1.53
CA ASP A 36 -15.81 -4.35 -2.34
C ASP A 36 -14.52 -4.88 -3.02
N PRO A 37 -13.66 -5.65 -2.33
CA PRO A 37 -12.45 -6.21 -2.94
C PRO A 37 -12.72 -7.14 -4.12
N LEU A 38 -13.90 -7.78 -4.19
CA LEU A 38 -14.27 -8.69 -5.28
C LEU A 38 -14.73 -7.93 -6.54
N PHE A 39 -15.08 -6.65 -6.39
CA PHE A 39 -15.56 -5.80 -7.48
C PHE A 39 -14.57 -4.69 -7.85
N LYS A 40 -13.47 -4.54 -7.09
CA LYS A 40 -12.35 -3.72 -7.53
C LYS A 40 -11.61 -4.49 -8.61
N ASP A 41 -11.58 -3.94 -9.81
CA ASP A 41 -10.56 -4.34 -10.76
C ASP A 41 -9.22 -4.08 -10.06
N SER A 42 -8.43 -5.15 -9.86
CA SER A 42 -7.01 -4.97 -9.61
C SER A 42 -6.53 -4.16 -10.82
N SER A 43 -6.27 -2.89 -10.61
CA SER A 43 -5.57 -2.09 -11.60
C SER A 43 -4.27 -2.82 -11.85
N GLU A 44 -4.25 -3.66 -12.89
CA GLU A 44 -3.04 -4.31 -13.36
C GLU A 44 -2.04 -3.19 -13.57
N GLY A 45 -0.99 -3.20 -12.75
CA GLY A 45 0.00 -2.21 -12.53
C GLY A 45 0.25 -1.28 -13.71
N SER A 46 -0.40 -0.15 -13.72
CA SER A 46 0.02 0.91 -14.60
C SER A 46 1.39 1.38 -14.12
N MET A 47 2.43 1.07 -14.91
CA MET A 47 3.77 1.60 -14.66
C MET A 47 3.70 3.12 -14.72
N VAL A 48 4.13 3.77 -13.65
CA VAL A 48 4.21 5.23 -13.54
C VAL A 48 5.59 5.69 -13.96
N THR A 49 5.68 6.55 -14.97
CA THR A 49 6.96 7.11 -15.40
C THR A 49 7.41 8.20 -14.42
N THR A 50 8.63 8.06 -13.93
CA THR A 50 9.25 9.05 -13.06
C THR A 50 9.96 10.14 -13.87
N SER A 51 10.47 11.16 -13.20
CA SER A 51 11.29 12.20 -13.84
C SER A 51 12.79 11.85 -13.89
N VAL A 52 13.18 10.68 -13.36
CA VAL A 52 14.59 10.25 -13.24
C VAL A 52 14.94 9.32 -14.39
N THR A 53 16.09 9.54 -15.01
CA THR A 53 16.58 8.69 -16.10
C THR A 53 17.35 7.48 -15.55
N ALA A 54 17.36 6.39 -16.30
CA ALA A 54 18.08 5.18 -15.93
C ALA A 54 19.59 5.40 -15.78
N ASP A 55 20.16 6.37 -16.50
CA ASP A 55 21.59 6.71 -16.44
C ASP A 55 21.98 7.49 -15.16
N GLU A 56 21.01 8.15 -14.52
CA GLU A 56 21.21 8.85 -13.25
C GLU A 56 21.25 7.91 -12.05
N ILE A 57 20.76 6.67 -12.21
CA ILE A 57 20.75 5.67 -11.13
C ILE A 57 22.13 5.09 -10.95
N THR A 58 22.67 5.30 -9.76
CA THR A 58 23.99 4.81 -9.32
C THR A 58 23.85 3.53 -8.49
N GLU A 59 24.97 3.02 -8.01
CA GLU A 59 24.98 1.88 -7.06
C GLU A 59 24.44 2.25 -5.67
N GLU A 60 24.43 3.55 -5.33
CA GLU A 60 23.87 4.00 -4.05
C GLU A 60 22.37 4.22 -4.14
N PRO A 61 21.59 3.75 -3.14
CA PRO A 61 20.16 3.98 -3.07
C PRO A 61 19.81 5.48 -3.12
N THR A 62 19.09 5.86 -4.15
CA THR A 62 18.64 7.23 -4.40
C THR A 62 17.13 7.29 -4.27
N LYS A 63 16.62 8.35 -3.64
CA LYS A 63 15.18 8.60 -3.52
C LYS A 63 14.59 9.02 -4.86
N VAL A 64 13.65 8.26 -5.38
CA VAL A 64 12.91 8.56 -6.61
C VAL A 64 11.44 8.75 -6.29
N ASP A 65 10.96 9.98 -6.41
CA ASP A 65 9.55 10.30 -6.21
C ASP A 65 8.73 9.97 -7.47
N PHE A 66 7.51 9.47 -7.28
CA PHE A 66 6.55 9.21 -8.35
C PHE A 66 5.14 9.57 -7.91
N THR A 67 4.31 10.00 -8.87
CA THR A 67 2.95 10.46 -8.60
C THR A 67 1.97 9.63 -9.43
N PHE A 68 0.93 9.12 -8.80
CA PHE A 68 -0.10 8.33 -9.44
C PHE A 68 -1.49 8.77 -9.00
N GLU A 69 -2.48 8.52 -9.85
CA GLU A 69 -3.88 8.74 -9.48
C GLU A 69 -4.40 7.57 -8.65
N GLN A 70 -4.86 7.87 -7.44
CA GLN A 70 -5.56 6.92 -6.59
C GLN A 70 -7.05 7.19 -6.63
N GLN A 71 -7.83 6.18 -6.95
CA GLN A 71 -9.27 6.23 -6.92
C GLN A 71 -9.83 5.49 -5.71
N ASP A 72 -10.44 6.24 -4.79
CA ASP A 72 -11.14 5.71 -3.63
C ASP A 72 -12.64 5.93 -3.78
N ALA A 73 -13.36 4.90 -4.21
CA ALA A 73 -14.78 4.94 -4.56
C ALA A 73 -15.09 6.01 -5.62
N TRP A 74 -15.65 7.17 -5.20
CA TRP A 74 -15.98 8.30 -6.09
C TRP A 74 -14.95 9.44 -6.04
N TYR A 75 -13.92 9.31 -5.22
CA TYR A 75 -12.89 10.34 -5.05
C TYR A 75 -11.61 9.91 -5.74
N THR A 76 -11.09 10.77 -6.61
CA THR A 76 -9.81 10.60 -7.27
C THR A 76 -8.85 11.66 -6.75
N SER A 77 -7.66 11.26 -6.35
CA SER A 77 -6.61 12.16 -5.88
C SER A 77 -5.26 11.76 -6.47
N GLU A 78 -4.41 12.75 -6.70
CA GLU A 78 -3.00 12.51 -6.96
C GLU A 78 -2.28 12.21 -5.65
N VAL A 79 -1.57 11.08 -5.62
CA VAL A 79 -0.75 10.66 -4.48
C VAL A 79 0.69 10.62 -4.95
N THR A 80 1.55 11.29 -4.20
CA THR A 80 3.01 11.22 -4.40
C THR A 80 3.60 10.27 -3.38
N ASP A 81 4.32 9.28 -3.84
CA ASP A 81 5.09 8.34 -3.05
C ASP A 81 6.52 8.29 -3.58
N PHE A 82 7.39 7.50 -2.97
CA PHE A 82 8.75 7.36 -3.44
C PHE A 82 9.28 5.93 -3.25
N ALA A 83 10.30 5.59 -4.04
CA ALA A 83 11.06 4.37 -3.91
C ALA A 83 12.55 4.68 -3.67
N TRP A 84 13.24 3.78 -3.00
CA TRP A 84 14.70 3.76 -2.97
C TRP A 84 15.20 2.94 -4.15
N VAL A 85 15.76 3.63 -5.16
CA VAL A 85 16.20 3.03 -6.41
C VAL A 85 17.73 3.04 -6.49
N TYR A 86 18.31 1.90 -6.87
CA TYR A 86 19.74 1.77 -7.07
C TYR A 86 20.04 0.72 -8.15
N ARG A 87 21.27 0.73 -8.63
CA ARG A 87 21.74 -0.24 -9.61
C ARG A 87 22.59 -1.30 -8.94
N GLU A 88 22.35 -2.55 -9.29
CA GLU A 88 23.18 -3.69 -8.88
C GLU A 88 23.60 -4.46 -10.13
N GLY A 89 24.83 -4.23 -10.59
CA GLY A 89 25.30 -4.72 -11.89
C GLY A 89 24.52 -4.09 -13.05
N ASP A 90 23.82 -4.93 -13.80
CA ASP A 90 22.96 -4.49 -14.92
C ASP A 90 21.48 -4.31 -14.52
N GLU A 91 21.13 -4.65 -13.30
CA GLU A 91 19.76 -4.61 -12.81
C GLU A 91 19.48 -3.32 -12.02
N ILE A 92 18.27 -2.79 -12.17
CA ILE A 92 17.78 -1.66 -11.37
C ILE A 92 16.79 -2.22 -10.35
N ILE A 93 17.03 -1.94 -9.08
CA ILE A 93 16.21 -2.39 -7.96
C ILE A 93 15.52 -1.19 -7.34
N ALA A 94 14.23 -1.34 -7.05
CA ALA A 94 13.42 -0.33 -6.38
C ALA A 94 12.82 -0.91 -5.10
N LEU A 95 13.25 -0.39 -3.93
CA LEU A 95 12.76 -0.83 -2.63
C LEU A 95 11.69 0.12 -2.09
N SER A 96 10.69 -0.46 -1.46
CA SER A 96 9.68 0.30 -0.71
C SER A 96 10.29 0.96 0.53
N PRO A 97 9.96 2.23 0.81
CA PRO A 97 10.43 2.90 2.02
C PRO A 97 9.69 2.46 3.28
N VAL A 98 8.75 1.53 3.19
CA VAL A 98 7.85 1.14 4.30
C VAL A 98 8.47 0.06 5.16
N CYS A 99 8.74 0.38 6.41
CA CYS A 99 9.32 -0.55 7.40
C CYS A 99 8.35 -1.69 7.74
N LYS A 100 8.82 -2.94 7.66
CA LYS A 100 8.05 -4.16 7.98
C LYS A 100 7.75 -4.37 9.47
N HIS A 101 8.14 -3.44 10.34
CA HIS A 101 7.74 -3.48 11.74
C HIS A 101 6.36 -2.87 11.96
N LEU A 102 6.19 -1.57 11.73
CA LEU A 102 4.94 -0.83 11.95
C LEU A 102 4.72 0.27 10.88
N GLY A 103 5.27 0.12 9.70
CA GLY A 103 4.99 1.01 8.57
C GLY A 103 5.69 2.38 8.59
N CYS A 104 6.69 2.59 9.49
CA CYS A 104 7.47 3.83 9.46
C CYS A 104 8.36 3.91 8.21
N THR A 105 8.68 5.12 7.78
CA THR A 105 9.59 5.34 6.65
C THR A 105 11.03 5.02 7.02
N VAL A 106 11.70 4.21 6.21
CA VAL A 106 13.14 3.95 6.31
C VAL A 106 13.93 4.94 5.45
N THR A 107 15.15 5.25 5.88
CA THR A 107 16.03 6.16 5.16
C THR A 107 17.40 5.54 4.99
N TRP A 108 17.96 5.66 3.78
CA TRP A 108 19.31 5.19 3.48
C TRP A 108 20.37 6.03 4.19
N ALA A 109 21.39 5.38 4.76
CA ALA A 109 22.53 6.01 5.41
C ALA A 109 22.19 7.04 6.50
N ALA A 110 21.00 6.96 7.11
CA ALA A 110 20.55 7.93 8.11
C ALA A 110 21.14 7.72 9.51
N ASP A 111 21.70 6.53 9.78
CA ASP A 111 22.37 6.22 11.03
C ASP A 111 23.90 6.27 10.85
N ALA A 112 24.57 7.19 11.53
CA ALA A 112 26.02 7.32 11.46
C ALA A 112 26.79 6.08 11.93
N ALA A 113 26.17 5.22 12.75
CA ALA A 113 26.75 3.94 13.16
C ALA A 113 26.61 2.84 12.07
N ASN A 114 25.70 3.02 11.13
CA ASN A 114 25.38 2.08 10.05
C ASN A 114 25.22 2.83 8.72
N PRO A 115 26.29 3.42 8.17
CA PRO A 115 26.19 4.35 7.02
C PRO A 115 25.84 3.66 5.69
N GLU A 116 25.94 2.34 5.61
CA GLU A 116 25.61 1.56 4.40
C GLU A 116 24.36 0.71 4.56
N ARG A 117 23.38 1.20 5.38
CA ARG A 117 22.14 0.50 5.68
C ARG A 117 20.94 1.44 5.63
N PHE A 118 19.78 0.86 5.42
CA PHE A 118 18.53 1.54 5.68
C PHE A 118 18.22 1.54 7.17
N PHE A 119 17.84 2.68 7.67
CA PHE A 119 17.51 2.90 9.08
C PHE A 119 16.05 3.34 9.25
N CYS A 120 15.36 2.69 10.18
CA CYS A 120 14.02 3.07 10.62
C CYS A 120 14.10 3.78 11.98
N PRO A 121 13.81 5.10 12.07
CA PRO A 121 14.01 5.87 13.29
C PRO A 121 13.02 5.57 14.40
N CYS A 122 11.89 4.91 14.09
CA CYS A 122 10.83 4.67 15.07
C CYS A 122 11.28 3.70 16.19
N HIS A 123 11.94 2.61 15.82
CA HIS A 123 12.37 1.58 16.77
C HIS A 123 13.75 0.98 16.42
N ASN A 124 14.59 1.76 15.74
CA ASN A 124 15.94 1.35 15.34
C ASN A 124 15.98 0.07 14.47
N GLY A 125 14.99 -0.07 13.56
CA GLY A 125 15.00 -1.14 12.56
C GLY A 125 16.13 -0.90 11.55
N LEU A 126 16.83 -1.97 11.18
CA LEU A 126 17.92 -1.90 10.21
C LEU A 126 17.68 -2.89 9.06
N TYR A 127 18.09 -2.48 7.86
CA TYR A 127 18.07 -3.32 6.67
C TYR A 127 19.37 -3.15 5.90
N GLU A 128 19.84 -4.24 5.31
CA GLU A 128 20.94 -4.21 4.37
C GLU A 128 20.56 -3.46 3.08
N LYS A 129 21.50 -3.14 2.23
CA LYS A 129 21.29 -2.42 0.97
C LYS A 129 20.24 -3.10 0.06
N ASN A 130 20.22 -4.44 0.04
CA ASN A 130 19.26 -5.22 -0.75
C ASN A 130 17.85 -5.30 -0.12
N GLY A 131 17.62 -4.64 0.99
CA GLY A 131 16.35 -4.65 1.72
C GLY A 131 16.21 -5.77 2.76
N GLN A 132 17.18 -6.68 2.88
CA GLN A 132 17.15 -7.74 3.90
C GLN A 132 17.15 -7.12 5.31
N ASN A 133 16.23 -7.54 6.17
CA ASN A 133 16.22 -7.09 7.57
C ASN A 133 17.41 -7.67 8.35
N VAL A 134 18.02 -6.84 9.19
CA VAL A 134 19.15 -7.26 10.03
C VAL A 134 18.63 -8.05 11.23
N PRO A 135 19.10 -9.30 11.46
CA PRO A 135 18.68 -10.11 12.60
C PRO A 135 18.89 -9.40 13.92
N GLY A 136 17.92 -9.53 14.83
CA GLY A 136 17.99 -8.90 16.16
C GLY A 136 17.48 -7.44 16.18
N THR A 137 17.02 -6.91 15.05
CA THR A 137 16.29 -5.65 14.96
C THR A 137 14.77 -5.90 14.83
N PRO A 138 13.90 -4.90 15.12
CA PRO A 138 12.46 -5.09 15.18
C PRO A 138 11.76 -5.59 13.91
N PRO A 139 12.18 -5.26 12.68
CA PRO A 139 11.56 -5.78 11.46
C PRO A 139 11.66 -7.29 11.34
N LEU A 140 10.54 -7.94 10.98
CA LEU A 140 10.45 -9.39 10.86
C LEU A 140 10.62 -9.94 9.44
N GLY A 141 10.77 -9.05 8.44
CA GLY A 141 10.95 -9.42 7.04
C GLY A 141 11.66 -8.32 6.26
N PRO A 142 12.09 -8.61 5.02
CA PRO A 142 12.75 -7.65 4.15
C PRO A 142 11.79 -6.53 3.71
N LEU A 143 12.35 -5.41 3.23
CA LEU A 143 11.58 -4.36 2.57
C LEU A 143 10.96 -4.92 1.29
N ASP A 144 9.72 -4.54 1.00
CA ASP A 144 9.08 -4.86 -0.28
C ASP A 144 9.83 -4.22 -1.44
N GLN A 145 9.62 -4.79 -2.63
CA GLN A 145 10.14 -4.25 -3.88
C GLN A 145 9.01 -3.70 -4.73
N PHE A 146 9.32 -2.68 -5.51
CA PHE A 146 8.47 -2.25 -6.60
C PHE A 146 8.90 -2.93 -7.91
N GLU A 147 7.93 -3.25 -8.75
CA GLU A 147 8.21 -3.53 -10.14
C GLU A 147 8.85 -2.30 -10.78
N VAL A 148 9.99 -2.48 -11.43
CA VAL A 148 10.74 -1.41 -12.05
C VAL A 148 11.00 -1.73 -13.52
N GLY A 149 10.87 -0.71 -14.36
CA GLY A 149 11.17 -0.79 -15.78
C GLY A 149 11.83 0.48 -16.29
N VAL A 150 12.18 0.48 -17.56
CA VAL A 150 12.70 1.67 -18.24
C VAL A 150 11.87 1.89 -19.51
N SER A 151 11.31 3.08 -19.65
CA SER A 151 10.57 3.51 -20.83
C SER A 151 11.09 4.86 -21.29
N ASP A 152 11.47 4.94 -22.57
CA ASP A 152 12.06 6.15 -23.17
C ASP A 152 13.26 6.72 -22.40
N GLY A 153 14.02 5.83 -21.73
CA GLY A 153 15.19 6.20 -20.91
C GLY A 153 14.85 6.63 -19.48
N PHE A 154 13.58 6.75 -19.12
CA PHE A 154 13.12 7.08 -17.78
C PHE A 154 12.77 5.84 -16.96
N ILE A 155 13.00 5.91 -15.65
CA ILE A 155 12.58 4.88 -14.71
C ILE A 155 11.05 4.86 -14.63
N THR A 156 10.47 3.67 -14.69
CA THR A 156 9.06 3.44 -14.43
C THR A 156 8.88 2.56 -13.21
N ILE A 157 7.94 2.93 -12.33
CA ILE A 157 7.62 2.22 -11.09
C ILE A 157 6.22 1.62 -11.23
N GLY A 158 6.12 0.33 -10.95
CA GLY A 158 4.87 -0.42 -11.00
C GLY A 158 4.36 -0.83 -9.61
N GLN A 159 3.75 -1.99 -9.54
CA GLN A 159 3.19 -2.51 -8.28
C GLN A 159 4.28 -2.89 -7.28
N VAL A 160 3.91 -2.79 -5.99
CA VAL A 160 4.73 -3.32 -4.91
C VAL A 160 4.47 -4.81 -4.73
N PHE A 161 5.51 -5.59 -4.51
CA PHE A 161 5.44 -7.02 -4.21
C PHE A 161 6.37 -7.39 -3.04
N GLU A 162 6.09 -8.50 -2.41
CA GLU A 162 6.93 -8.99 -1.32
C GLU A 162 8.31 -9.41 -1.86
N ASN A 163 9.35 -8.92 -1.21
CA ASN A 163 10.71 -9.30 -1.52
C ASN A 163 10.97 -10.73 -1.02
N GLU A 164 11.29 -11.63 -1.93
CA GLU A 164 11.50 -13.06 -1.63
C GLU A 164 12.90 -13.37 -1.06
N LEU A 165 13.61 -12.37 -0.53
CA LEU A 165 14.86 -12.59 0.17
C LEU A 165 14.59 -13.34 1.48
N VAL A 166 14.73 -14.65 1.45
CA VAL A 166 14.61 -15.56 2.60
C VAL A 166 15.99 -15.96 3.10
#